data_0c38749df854fecd45bfee8127a62f60
#
_entry.id   0c38749df854fecd45bfee8127a62f60
#
_cell.length_a   1.000
_cell.length_b   1.000
_cell.length_c   1.000
_cell.angle_alpha   90.00
_cell.angle_beta   90.00
_cell.angle_gamma   90.00
#
_symmetry.space_group_name_H-M   'P 1'
#
loop_
_entity.id
_entity.type
_entity.pdbx_description
1 polymer ?
#
loop_
_entity_poly.entity_id
_entity_poly.type
_entity_poly.pdbx_seq_one_letter_code
_entity_poly.pdbx_strand_id
1 'polypeptide(L)'
;LLRLSEHSQLKGDSAIAIFSTSALAIGVLVSSKAGLTNDVSHYMFGSILAMSREDVLLSVVLSLLVIAAYLLLYHKIYAITFDEDFAKATGTNVRFYNLLLAVLTAVTVVLGMMMMGALLISSLIIFPSVTAMRVCRSFRSVVICAALVSVVCFLFGFFLSLTFDTAPGASVVVANLVVFLLFTLIGRLRSGG
;
A
#
# COMPACT_ATOMS: atom_id res chain seq x y z
N LEU A 1 -5.52 2.85 28.92
CA LEU A 1 -4.97 4.14 28.49
C LEU A 1 -3.74 3.97 27.57
N LEU A 2 -2.77 3.09 27.90
CA LEU A 2 -1.58 2.85 27.07
C LEU A 2 -1.92 2.29 25.66
N ARG A 3 -2.90 1.40 25.52
CA ARG A 3 -3.33 0.87 24.20
C ARG A 3 -4.00 1.91 23.30
N LEU A 4 -4.55 2.99 23.85
CA LEU A 4 -5.16 4.08 23.07
C LEU A 4 -4.11 5.08 22.56
N SER A 5 -2.98 5.21 23.23
CA SER A 5 -1.88 6.10 22.83
C SER A 5 -1.11 5.58 21.62
N GLU A 6 -0.82 4.28 21.55
CA GLU A 6 -0.18 3.67 20.38
C GLU A 6 -1.05 3.73 19.12
N HIS A 7 -2.37 3.57 19.26
CA HIS A 7 -3.31 3.70 18.13
C HIS A 7 -3.45 5.14 17.62
N SER A 8 -3.14 6.15 18.42
CA SER A 8 -3.24 7.55 17.98
C SER A 8 -2.05 7.99 17.14
N GLN A 9 -0.83 7.54 17.45
CA GLN A 9 0.37 7.88 16.68
C GLN A 9 0.36 7.25 15.27
N LEU A 10 0.03 5.95 15.17
CA LEU A 10 -0.09 5.27 13.88
C LEU A 10 -1.18 5.89 12.99
N LYS A 11 -2.29 6.37 13.59
CA LYS A 11 -3.33 7.09 12.85
C LYS A 11 -2.85 8.46 12.35
N GLY A 12 -2.01 9.15 13.11
CA GLY A 12 -1.43 10.44 12.73
C GLY A 12 -0.52 10.31 11.51
N ASP A 13 0.44 9.40 11.55
CA ASP A 13 1.39 9.18 10.46
C ASP A 13 0.70 8.72 9.17
N SER A 14 -0.27 7.80 9.29
CA SER A 14 -1.05 7.37 8.12
C SER A 14 -1.90 8.50 7.54
N ALA A 15 -2.45 9.38 8.38
CA ALA A 15 -3.20 10.54 7.92
C ALA A 15 -2.31 11.54 7.17
N ILE A 16 -1.13 11.87 7.71
CA ILE A 16 -0.16 12.74 7.06
C ILE A 16 0.25 12.16 5.71
N ALA A 17 0.56 10.87 5.65
CA ALA A 17 0.94 10.20 4.42
C ALA A 17 -0.18 10.21 3.37
N ILE A 18 -1.43 9.96 3.77
CA ILE A 18 -2.61 10.03 2.89
C ILE A 18 -2.79 11.45 2.35
N PHE A 19 -2.73 12.47 3.18
CA PHE A 19 -2.87 13.86 2.74
C PHE A 19 -1.75 14.29 1.79
N SER A 20 -0.49 14.00 2.13
CA SER A 20 0.67 14.35 1.31
C SER A 20 0.65 13.68 -0.05
N THR A 21 0.43 12.37 -0.11
CA THR A 21 0.36 11.63 -1.38
C THR A 21 -0.83 12.04 -2.23
N SER A 22 -1.98 12.33 -1.61
CA SER A 22 -3.17 12.80 -2.33
C SER A 22 -2.96 14.18 -2.94
N ALA A 23 -2.40 15.12 -2.17
CA ALA A 23 -2.13 16.48 -2.64
C ALA A 23 -1.14 16.48 -3.80
N LEU A 24 -0.06 15.70 -3.70
CA LEU A 24 0.93 15.54 -4.76
C LEU A 24 0.33 14.89 -6.01
N ALA A 25 -0.48 13.84 -5.87
CA ALA A 25 -1.10 13.18 -7.00
C ALA A 25 -2.08 14.10 -7.75
N ILE A 26 -2.89 14.87 -7.03
CA ILE A 26 -3.80 15.86 -7.64
C ILE A 26 -2.98 16.95 -8.35
N GLY A 27 -1.92 17.45 -7.72
CA GLY A 27 -1.02 18.43 -8.33
C GLY A 27 -0.42 17.94 -9.64
N VAL A 28 0.06 16.69 -9.68
CA VAL A 28 0.64 16.09 -10.90
C VAL A 28 -0.44 15.86 -11.97
N LEU A 29 -1.65 15.45 -11.62
CA LEU A 29 -2.74 15.30 -12.60
C LEU A 29 -3.13 16.63 -13.25
N VAL A 30 -3.20 17.70 -12.46
CA VAL A 30 -3.49 19.04 -12.96
C VAL A 30 -2.35 19.53 -13.87
N SER A 31 -1.10 19.34 -13.46
CA SER A 31 0.08 19.72 -14.25
C SER A 31 0.21 18.90 -15.54
N SER A 32 -0.12 17.62 -15.50
CA SER A 32 -0.14 16.73 -16.67
C SER A 32 -1.15 17.20 -17.73
N LYS A 33 -2.36 17.59 -17.29
CA LYS A 33 -3.36 18.16 -18.21
C LYS A 33 -3.02 19.56 -18.73
N ALA A 34 -2.27 20.34 -17.96
CA ALA A 34 -1.81 21.66 -18.38
C ALA A 34 -0.58 21.61 -19.33
N GLY A 35 -0.06 20.43 -19.63
CA GLY A 35 1.11 20.24 -20.51
C GLY A 35 2.44 20.71 -19.90
N LEU A 36 2.47 20.97 -18.60
CA LEU A 36 3.56 21.68 -17.94
C LEU A 36 4.72 20.81 -17.46
N THR A 37 4.59 19.47 -17.37
CA THR A 37 5.71 18.67 -16.86
C THR A 37 5.61 17.18 -17.18
N ASN A 38 6.42 16.72 -18.13
CA ASN A 38 6.69 15.29 -18.28
C ASN A 38 7.76 14.81 -17.28
N ASP A 39 8.74 15.67 -16.91
CA ASP A 39 9.89 15.24 -16.10
C ASP A 39 9.56 14.94 -14.63
N VAL A 40 8.74 15.76 -13.97
CA VAL A 40 8.38 15.57 -12.57
C VAL A 40 7.49 14.32 -12.39
N SER A 41 6.59 14.08 -13.33
CA SER A 41 5.73 12.88 -13.30
C SER A 41 6.54 11.58 -13.49
N HIS A 42 7.57 11.58 -14.32
CA HIS A 42 8.45 10.44 -14.51
C HIS A 42 9.27 10.11 -13.25
N TYR A 43 9.80 11.11 -12.55
CA TYR A 43 10.58 10.90 -11.33
C TYR A 43 9.73 10.41 -10.16
N MET A 44 8.53 10.95 -9.99
CA MET A 44 7.68 10.65 -8.82
C MET A 44 6.82 9.38 -8.98
N PHE A 45 6.38 9.08 -10.19
CA PHE A 45 5.49 7.95 -10.48
C PHE A 45 6.14 6.86 -11.34
N GLY A 46 7.44 6.97 -11.63
CA GLY A 46 8.16 5.99 -12.43
C GLY A 46 7.66 5.92 -13.87
N SER A 47 8.27 5.04 -14.65
CA SER A 47 7.82 4.75 -16.01
C SER A 47 7.33 3.30 -16.11
N ILE A 48 6.10 3.06 -15.69
CA ILE A 48 5.48 1.73 -15.74
C ILE A 48 5.50 1.16 -17.18
N LEU A 49 5.45 2.05 -18.17
CA LEU A 49 5.44 1.67 -19.59
C LEU A 49 6.83 1.40 -20.19
N ALA A 50 7.91 1.77 -19.47
CA ALA A 50 9.30 1.61 -19.95
C ALA A 50 10.04 0.43 -19.29
N MET A 51 9.31 -0.49 -18.65
CA MET A 51 9.89 -1.67 -18.01
C MET A 51 10.51 -2.63 -19.01
N SER A 52 11.73 -3.11 -18.70
CA SER A 52 12.36 -4.16 -19.47
C SER A 52 11.75 -5.55 -19.15
N ARG A 53 11.97 -6.53 -20.03
CA ARG A 53 11.53 -7.92 -19.76
C ARG A 53 12.22 -8.51 -18.52
N GLU A 54 13.46 -8.11 -18.27
CA GLU A 54 14.24 -8.56 -17.11
C GLU A 54 13.64 -8.02 -15.81
N ASP A 55 13.23 -6.74 -15.79
CA ASP A 55 12.58 -6.12 -14.64
C ASP A 55 11.26 -6.81 -14.30
N VAL A 56 10.46 -7.14 -15.31
CA VAL A 56 9.20 -7.87 -15.14
C VAL A 56 9.45 -9.26 -14.57
N LEU A 57 10.42 -10.00 -15.11
CA LEU A 57 10.75 -11.33 -14.62
C LEU A 57 11.23 -11.28 -13.16
N LEU A 58 12.10 -10.34 -12.84
CA LEU A 58 12.61 -10.13 -11.48
C LEU A 58 11.48 -9.80 -10.50
N SER A 59 10.53 -8.93 -10.90
CA SER A 59 9.39 -8.58 -10.05
C SER A 59 8.46 -9.76 -9.82
N VAL A 60 8.20 -10.59 -10.84
CA VAL A 60 7.37 -11.79 -10.71
C VAL A 60 8.03 -12.82 -9.78
N VAL A 61 9.31 -13.10 -9.96
CA VAL A 61 10.04 -14.05 -9.10
C VAL A 61 10.03 -13.57 -7.66
N LEU A 62 10.31 -12.27 -7.44
CA LEU A 62 10.34 -11.72 -6.11
C LEU A 62 8.95 -11.69 -5.45
N SER A 63 7.90 -11.32 -6.18
CA SER A 63 6.55 -11.33 -5.64
C SER A 63 6.10 -12.73 -5.23
N LEU A 64 6.42 -13.75 -6.03
CA LEU A 64 6.17 -15.14 -5.68
C LEU A 64 6.94 -15.57 -4.43
N LEU A 65 8.20 -15.15 -4.30
CA LEU A 65 9.02 -15.44 -3.11
C LEU A 65 8.43 -14.80 -1.86
N VAL A 66 8.04 -13.51 -1.94
CA VAL A 66 7.43 -12.79 -0.82
C VAL A 66 6.09 -13.41 -0.41
N ILE A 67 5.24 -13.77 -1.39
CA ILE A 67 3.96 -14.44 -1.12
C ILE A 67 4.18 -15.81 -0.49
N ALA A 68 5.11 -16.60 -1.02
CA ALA A 68 5.45 -17.91 -0.46
C ALA A 68 5.98 -17.78 0.97
N ALA A 69 6.90 -16.86 1.22
CA ALA A 69 7.42 -16.58 2.56
C ALA A 69 6.30 -16.16 3.52
N TYR A 70 5.41 -15.29 3.08
CA TYR A 70 4.25 -14.86 3.88
C TYR A 70 3.33 -16.04 4.21
N LEU A 71 2.97 -16.86 3.23
CA LEU A 71 2.08 -18.02 3.45
C LEU A 71 2.69 -19.05 4.39
N LEU A 72 3.99 -19.37 4.22
CA LEU A 72 4.70 -20.31 5.07
C LEU A 72 4.84 -19.81 6.52
N LEU A 73 5.06 -18.50 6.70
CA LEU A 73 5.31 -17.89 7.99
C LEU A 73 4.05 -17.28 8.61
N TYR A 74 2.91 -17.40 7.94
CA TYR A 74 1.66 -16.75 8.32
C TYR A 74 1.30 -16.89 9.81
N HIS A 75 1.39 -18.13 10.35
CA HIS A 75 1.03 -18.39 11.76
C HIS A 75 1.98 -17.70 12.74
N LYS A 76 3.26 -17.62 12.41
CA LYS A 76 4.26 -16.97 13.26
C LYS A 76 4.13 -15.44 13.19
N ILE A 77 3.95 -14.91 11.98
CA ILE A 77 3.71 -13.48 11.75
C ILE A 77 2.45 -13.02 12.49
N TYR A 78 1.37 -13.80 12.38
CA TYR A 78 0.13 -13.50 13.08
C TYR A 78 0.33 -13.45 14.60
N ALA A 79 0.97 -14.46 15.19
CA ALA A 79 1.21 -14.53 16.62
C ALA A 79 2.04 -13.33 17.12
N ILE A 80 3.11 -12.97 16.41
CA ILE A 80 3.99 -11.86 16.77
C ILE A 80 3.28 -10.50 16.63
N THR A 81 2.44 -10.34 15.60
CA THR A 81 1.73 -9.07 15.35
C THR A 81 0.66 -8.78 16.41
N PHE A 82 0.04 -9.84 16.98
CA PHE A 82 -1.01 -9.67 17.99
C PHE A 82 -0.48 -9.61 19.43
N ASP A 83 0.48 -10.47 19.75
CA ASP A 83 1.04 -10.55 21.10
C ASP A 83 2.50 -11.02 21.04
N GLU A 84 3.40 -10.05 21.02
CA GLU A 84 4.84 -10.30 20.96
C GLU A 84 5.35 -11.02 22.20
N ASP A 85 4.82 -10.68 23.37
CA ASP A 85 5.26 -11.28 24.64
C ASP A 85 4.80 -12.73 24.77
N PHE A 86 3.59 -13.02 24.32
CA PHE A 86 3.10 -14.40 24.23
C PHE A 86 3.92 -15.22 23.23
N ALA A 87 4.23 -14.64 22.07
CA ALA A 87 5.06 -15.31 21.07
C ALA A 87 6.47 -15.62 21.59
N LYS A 88 7.06 -14.74 22.40
CA LYS A 88 8.33 -15.00 23.10
C LYS A 88 8.20 -16.12 24.13
N ALA A 89 7.14 -16.09 24.93
CA ALA A 89 6.88 -17.09 25.96
C ALA A 89 6.69 -18.50 25.38
N THR A 90 6.16 -18.61 24.16
CA THR A 90 6.01 -19.88 23.44
C THR A 90 7.28 -20.32 22.69
N GLY A 91 8.42 -19.69 22.95
CA GLY A 91 9.72 -20.06 22.38
C GLY A 91 9.93 -19.58 20.93
N THR A 92 9.09 -18.70 20.41
CA THR A 92 9.27 -18.12 19.07
C THR A 92 10.37 -17.05 19.10
N ASN A 93 11.36 -17.16 18.21
CA ASN A 93 12.41 -16.16 18.10
C ASN A 93 11.90 -14.89 17.38
N VAL A 94 11.23 -14.02 18.13
CA VAL A 94 10.58 -12.80 17.62
C VAL A 94 11.54 -11.88 16.87
N ARG A 95 12.79 -11.75 17.34
CA ARG A 95 13.81 -10.93 16.65
C ARG A 95 14.08 -11.40 15.23
N PHE A 96 14.19 -12.72 15.03
CA PHE A 96 14.43 -13.29 13.70
C PHE A 96 13.26 -13.01 12.76
N TYR A 97 12.02 -13.20 13.22
CA TYR A 97 10.83 -12.96 12.38
C TYR A 97 10.62 -11.49 12.08
N ASN A 98 10.87 -10.59 13.04
CA ASN A 98 10.80 -9.15 12.82
C ASN A 98 11.87 -8.68 11.82
N LEU A 99 13.10 -9.20 11.93
CA LEU A 99 14.15 -8.91 10.96
C LEU A 99 13.79 -9.42 9.56
N LEU A 100 13.28 -10.64 9.48
CA LEU A 100 12.84 -11.23 8.22
C LEU A 100 11.73 -10.41 7.56
N LEU A 101 10.72 -10.00 8.32
CA LEU A 101 9.66 -9.11 7.84
C LEU A 101 10.20 -7.77 7.36
N ALA A 102 11.12 -7.17 8.12
CA ALA A 102 11.75 -5.91 7.74
C ALA A 102 12.52 -6.04 6.42
N VAL A 103 13.29 -7.11 6.25
CA VAL A 103 14.03 -7.37 5.00
C VAL A 103 13.08 -7.59 3.84
N LEU A 104 12.06 -8.44 3.99
CA LEU A 104 11.07 -8.70 2.93
C LEU A 104 10.35 -7.40 2.52
N THR A 105 9.96 -6.60 3.50
CA THR A 105 9.30 -5.31 3.25
C THR A 105 10.24 -4.34 2.55
N ALA A 106 11.48 -4.21 3.03
CA ALA A 106 12.47 -3.32 2.43
C ALA A 106 12.76 -3.67 0.97
N VAL A 107 12.98 -4.95 0.68
CA VAL A 107 13.23 -5.43 -0.68
C VAL A 107 12.02 -5.15 -1.59
N THR A 108 10.80 -5.44 -1.11
CA THR A 108 9.57 -5.20 -1.87
C THR A 108 9.38 -3.71 -2.16
N VAL A 109 9.60 -2.85 -1.15
CA VAL A 109 9.44 -1.40 -1.29
C VAL A 109 10.48 -0.82 -2.24
N VAL A 110 11.76 -1.18 -2.09
CA VAL A 110 12.84 -0.66 -2.93
C VAL A 110 12.63 -1.04 -4.40
N LEU A 111 12.33 -2.31 -4.68
CA LEU A 111 12.08 -2.76 -6.04
C LEU A 111 10.80 -2.13 -6.62
N GLY A 112 9.75 -2.04 -5.84
CA GLY A 112 8.54 -1.34 -6.24
C GLY A 112 8.79 0.14 -6.55
N MET A 113 9.62 0.83 -5.75
CA MET A 113 10.00 2.22 -6.02
C MET A 113 10.77 2.37 -7.32
N MET A 114 11.70 1.47 -7.60
CA MET A 114 12.48 1.49 -8.84
C MET A 114 11.61 1.30 -10.08
N MET A 115 10.56 0.48 -9.98
CA MET A 115 9.71 0.12 -11.11
C MET A 115 8.52 1.09 -11.29
N MET A 116 7.87 1.48 -10.20
CA MET A 116 6.59 2.21 -10.22
C MET A 116 6.67 3.62 -9.62
N GLY A 117 7.82 3.99 -9.04
CA GLY A 117 8.01 5.26 -8.36
C GLY A 117 7.58 5.25 -6.89
N ALA A 118 8.20 6.16 -6.11
CA ALA A 118 8.04 6.19 -4.66
C ALA A 118 6.62 6.54 -4.21
N LEU A 119 5.95 7.47 -4.88
CA LEU A 119 4.60 7.90 -4.50
C LEU A 119 3.54 6.83 -4.77
N LEU A 120 3.66 6.12 -5.90
CA LEU A 120 2.71 5.07 -6.23
C LEU A 120 2.83 3.89 -5.26
N ILE A 121 4.05 3.44 -4.94
CA ILE A 121 4.26 2.36 -3.98
C ILE A 121 3.77 2.76 -2.59
N SER A 122 4.10 3.96 -2.12
CA SER A 122 3.62 4.46 -0.82
C SER A 122 2.09 4.47 -0.76
N SER A 123 1.42 4.91 -1.83
CA SER A 123 -0.04 4.92 -1.88
C SER A 123 -0.64 3.52 -1.88
N LEU A 124 -0.08 2.59 -2.66
CA LEU A 124 -0.56 1.20 -2.73
C LEU A 124 -0.38 0.43 -1.41
N ILE A 125 0.57 0.82 -0.58
CA ILE A 125 0.75 0.23 0.75
C ILE A 125 -0.23 0.85 1.75
N ILE A 126 -0.36 2.18 1.79
CA ILE A 126 -1.08 2.89 2.84
C ILE A 126 -2.60 2.87 2.63
N PHE A 127 -3.09 3.28 1.44
CA PHE A 127 -4.54 3.42 1.22
C PHE A 127 -5.31 2.11 1.36
N PRO A 128 -4.93 0.99 0.69
CA PRO A 128 -5.68 -0.25 0.82
C PRO A 128 -5.65 -0.81 2.25
N SER A 129 -4.50 -0.69 2.93
CA SER A 129 -4.34 -1.17 4.31
C SER A 129 -5.26 -0.42 5.27
N VAL A 130 -5.25 0.92 5.22
CA VAL A 130 -6.11 1.76 6.08
C VAL A 130 -7.59 1.57 5.72
N THR A 131 -7.92 1.42 4.43
CA THR A 131 -9.29 1.15 3.98
C THR A 131 -9.80 -0.19 4.52
N ALA A 132 -8.99 -1.25 4.39
CA ALA A 132 -9.36 -2.58 4.86
C ALA A 132 -9.54 -2.64 6.39
N MET A 133 -8.68 -1.96 7.15
CA MET A 133 -8.80 -1.88 8.62
C MET A 133 -10.10 -1.22 9.10
N ARG A 134 -10.73 -0.37 8.28
CA ARG A 134 -12.00 0.27 8.63
C ARG A 134 -13.22 -0.63 8.47
N VAL A 135 -13.13 -1.60 7.58
CA VAL A 135 -14.26 -2.45 7.18
C VAL A 135 -14.15 -3.86 7.76
N CYS A 136 -12.94 -4.39 7.83
CA CYS A 136 -12.67 -5.74 8.28
C CYS A 136 -12.25 -5.76 9.75
N ARG A 137 -12.73 -6.80 10.49
CA ARG A 137 -12.45 -6.97 11.92
C ARG A 137 -11.41 -8.06 12.22
N SER A 138 -11.14 -8.95 11.26
CA SER A 138 -10.18 -10.04 11.44
C SER A 138 -8.94 -9.80 10.61
N PHE A 139 -7.77 -10.20 11.10
CA PHE A 139 -6.49 -10.03 10.42
C PHE A 139 -6.48 -10.62 9.00
N ARG A 140 -7.02 -11.84 8.85
CA ARG A 140 -7.13 -12.49 7.53
C ARG A 140 -7.98 -11.67 6.55
N SER A 141 -9.14 -11.20 7.02
CA SER A 141 -10.03 -10.39 6.20
C SER A 141 -9.38 -9.06 5.83
N VAL A 142 -8.63 -8.43 6.74
CA VAL A 142 -7.90 -7.18 6.44
C VAL A 142 -6.86 -7.40 5.35
N VAL A 143 -6.05 -8.45 5.45
CA VAL A 143 -5.01 -8.74 4.44
C VAL A 143 -5.62 -9.04 3.08
N ILE A 144 -6.64 -9.90 3.02
CA ILE A 144 -7.31 -10.25 1.74
C ILE A 144 -8.01 -9.02 1.15
N CYS A 145 -8.73 -8.27 1.97
CA CYS A 145 -9.42 -7.05 1.54
C CYS A 145 -8.43 -6.00 1.03
N ALA A 146 -7.32 -5.76 1.75
CA ALA A 146 -6.28 -4.82 1.32
C ALA A 146 -5.67 -5.24 -0.02
N ALA A 147 -5.37 -6.52 -0.21
CA ALA A 147 -4.84 -7.05 -1.45
C ALA A 147 -5.82 -6.87 -2.62
N LEU A 148 -7.10 -7.20 -2.42
CA LEU A 148 -8.14 -7.02 -3.45
C LEU A 148 -8.34 -5.54 -3.80
N VAL A 149 -8.44 -4.66 -2.80
CA VAL A 149 -8.59 -3.21 -3.01
C VAL A 149 -7.39 -2.66 -3.77
N SER A 150 -6.17 -3.06 -3.42
CA SER A 150 -4.95 -2.63 -4.10
C SER A 150 -4.96 -3.01 -5.58
N VAL A 151 -5.27 -4.26 -5.91
CA VAL A 151 -5.33 -4.74 -7.30
C VAL A 151 -6.42 -4.03 -8.10
N VAL A 152 -7.62 -3.91 -7.53
CA VAL A 152 -8.75 -3.24 -8.21
C VAL A 152 -8.45 -1.76 -8.44
N CYS A 153 -7.93 -1.05 -7.44
CA CYS A 153 -7.56 0.36 -7.58
C CYS A 153 -6.44 0.56 -8.59
N PHE A 154 -5.45 -0.33 -8.62
CA PHE A 154 -4.37 -0.27 -9.59
C PHE A 154 -4.90 -0.45 -11.02
N LEU A 155 -5.68 -1.50 -11.28
CA LEU A 155 -6.24 -1.77 -12.62
C LEU A 155 -7.16 -0.64 -13.07
N PHE A 156 -8.04 -0.18 -12.19
CA PHE A 156 -8.98 0.91 -12.50
C PHE A 156 -8.27 2.24 -12.74
N GLY A 157 -7.30 2.61 -11.90
CA GLY A 157 -6.51 3.82 -12.06
C GLY A 157 -5.64 3.80 -13.32
N PHE A 158 -5.07 2.64 -13.65
CA PHE A 158 -4.31 2.44 -14.88
C PHE A 158 -5.20 2.58 -16.12
N PHE A 159 -6.38 1.95 -16.12
CA PHE A 159 -7.35 2.09 -17.21
C PHE A 159 -7.84 3.53 -17.41
N LEU A 160 -8.10 4.24 -16.31
CA LEU A 160 -8.43 5.66 -16.34
C LEU A 160 -7.31 6.50 -16.96
N SER A 161 -6.07 6.21 -16.63
CA SER A 161 -4.90 6.88 -17.20
C SER A 161 -4.84 6.75 -18.72
N LEU A 162 -5.12 5.57 -19.26
CA LEU A 162 -5.14 5.33 -20.70
C LEU A 162 -6.29 6.09 -21.41
N THR A 163 -7.44 6.22 -20.74
CA THR A 163 -8.61 6.89 -21.31
C THR A 163 -8.47 8.42 -21.32
N PHE A 164 -7.84 8.98 -20.30
CA PHE A 164 -7.72 10.43 -20.12
C PHE A 164 -6.35 11.00 -20.49
N ASP A 165 -5.44 10.15 -20.96
CA ASP A 165 -4.07 10.51 -21.33
C ASP A 165 -3.35 11.26 -20.19
N THR A 166 -3.40 10.68 -18.99
CA THR A 166 -2.85 11.26 -17.77
C THR A 166 -1.71 10.39 -17.22
N ALA A 167 -0.92 10.93 -16.28
CA ALA A 167 0.15 10.17 -15.62
C ALA A 167 -0.39 8.92 -14.89
N PRO A 168 0.04 7.69 -15.27
CA PRO A 168 -0.54 6.45 -14.74
C PRO A 168 -0.49 6.34 -13.22
N GLY A 169 0.66 6.68 -12.63
CA GLY A 169 0.84 6.61 -11.19
C GLY A 169 -0.07 7.57 -10.42
N ALA A 170 -0.23 8.81 -10.89
CA ALA A 170 -1.10 9.79 -10.26
C ALA A 170 -2.58 9.36 -10.33
N SER A 171 -3.01 8.80 -11.46
CA SER A 171 -4.37 8.28 -11.65
C SER A 171 -4.68 7.14 -10.68
N VAL A 172 -3.74 6.22 -10.45
CA VAL A 172 -3.88 5.13 -9.48
C VAL A 172 -3.97 5.67 -8.05
N VAL A 173 -3.17 6.67 -7.69
CA VAL A 173 -3.25 7.29 -6.35
C VAL A 173 -4.60 7.94 -6.12
N VAL A 174 -5.14 8.66 -7.12
CA VAL A 174 -6.47 9.28 -7.01
C VAL A 174 -7.58 8.23 -6.96
N ALA A 175 -7.47 7.13 -7.70
CA ALA A 175 -8.41 6.00 -7.59
C ALA A 175 -8.42 5.42 -6.17
N ASN A 176 -7.24 5.20 -5.57
CA ASN A 176 -7.10 4.77 -4.18
C ASN A 176 -7.73 5.78 -3.19
N LEU A 177 -7.51 7.07 -3.40
CA LEU A 177 -8.12 8.12 -2.56
C LEU A 177 -9.65 8.08 -2.63
N VAL A 178 -10.23 7.97 -3.82
CA VAL A 178 -11.68 7.90 -4.00
C VAL A 178 -12.25 6.68 -3.28
N VAL A 179 -11.65 5.51 -3.45
CA VAL A 179 -12.07 4.29 -2.76
C VAL A 179 -11.95 4.44 -1.25
N PHE A 180 -10.85 5.01 -0.75
CA PHE A 180 -10.67 5.29 0.68
C PHE A 180 -11.77 6.20 1.24
N LEU A 181 -12.14 7.27 0.52
CA LEU A 181 -13.20 8.18 0.93
C LEU A 181 -14.57 7.49 0.94
N LEU A 182 -14.89 6.70 -0.08
CA LEU A 182 -16.14 5.93 -0.15
C LEU A 182 -16.26 4.96 1.02
N PHE A 183 -15.21 4.17 1.28
CA PHE A 183 -15.22 3.22 2.40
C PHE A 183 -15.25 3.92 3.77
N THR A 184 -14.64 5.09 3.89
CA THR A 184 -14.73 5.91 5.10
C THR A 184 -16.15 6.41 5.34
N LEU A 185 -16.85 6.82 4.29
CA LEU A 185 -18.24 7.27 4.37
C LEU A 185 -19.17 6.12 4.76
N ILE A 186 -19.03 4.97 4.09
CA ILE A 186 -19.79 3.74 4.39
C ILE A 186 -19.54 3.27 5.83
N GLY A 187 -18.28 3.30 6.27
CA GLY A 187 -17.92 2.91 7.63
C GLY A 187 -18.56 3.81 8.70
N ARG A 188 -18.66 5.13 8.43
CA ARG A 188 -19.36 6.08 9.32
C ARG A 188 -20.86 5.84 9.39
N LEU A 189 -21.49 5.57 8.26
CA LEU A 189 -22.93 5.28 8.19
C LEU A 189 -23.29 4.00 8.94
N ARG A 190 -22.40 2.99 8.93
CA ARG A 190 -22.61 1.71 9.62
C ARG A 190 -22.29 1.77 11.12
N SER A 191 -21.51 2.74 11.57
CA SER A 191 -21.15 2.94 12.99
C SER A 191 -22.08 3.91 13.70
N GLY A 192 -22.95 4.62 13.00
CA GLY A 192 -23.91 5.60 13.54
C GLY A 192 -25.34 5.06 13.71
N GLY A 193 -25.58 3.79 13.48
CA GLY A 193 -26.78 3.04 13.82
C GLY A 193 -26.45 1.90 14.77
#